data_2b04d6cd3ffa465d5660951690bb26a9
#
_entry.id   2b04d6cd3ffa465d5660951690bb26a9
#
_cell.length_a   1.000
_cell.length_b   1.000
_cell.length_c   1.000
_cell.angle_alpha   90.00
_cell.angle_beta   90.00
_cell.angle_gamma   90.00
#
_symmetry.space_group_name_H-M   'P 1'
#
loop_
_entity.id
_entity.type
_entity.pdbx_description
1 polymer ?
#
loop_
_entity_poly.entity_id
_entity_poly.type
_entity_poly.pdbx_seq_one_letter_code
_entity_poly.pdbx_strand_id
1 'polypeptide(L)'
;QSVDQCFNNYHRLVDINLADEGRMLSGTPAILAEKLTKEYGHEVEAYSRVAYARQRPFDVYTNDEKKLPYTFECIEVDSFFNRLFTPTVVAGSWRVAAYTPNAVVITESTARKLFPYNQEAIGKRMVMTSKIWSSPKTTPDSGGISYTIQAVIKDIPANVSMNFMRTIEVLI
;
A
#
# COMPACT_ATOMS: atom_id res chain seq x y z
N GLN A 1 19.21 -1.99 17.37
CA GLN A 1 19.02 -1.24 16.12
C GLN A 1 17.78 -0.38 16.30
N SER A 2 17.87 0.88 15.92
CA SER A 2 16.75 1.82 16.04
C SER A 2 15.62 1.40 15.11
N VAL A 3 14.39 1.51 15.57
CA VAL A 3 13.18 1.19 14.83
C VAL A 3 12.91 2.28 13.79
N ASP A 4 12.31 1.93 12.66
CA ASP A 4 11.87 2.85 11.59
C ASP A 4 12.96 3.63 10.83
N GLN A 5 14.25 3.39 11.06
CA GLN A 5 15.34 4.08 10.34
C GLN A 5 15.34 3.90 8.82
N CYS A 6 14.52 2.99 8.30
CA CYS A 6 14.33 2.85 6.85
C CYS A 6 13.54 4.01 6.24
N PHE A 7 12.87 4.84 7.05
CA PHE A 7 12.14 6.01 6.60
C PHE A 7 12.90 7.28 6.95
N ASN A 8 13.10 8.18 6.00
CA ASN A 8 13.88 9.41 6.21
C ASN A 8 13.35 10.29 7.35
N ASN A 9 12.03 10.25 7.59
CA ASN A 9 11.35 11.08 8.59
C ASN A 9 10.88 10.30 9.82
N TYR A 10 11.47 9.13 10.11
CA TYR A 10 10.96 8.22 11.14
C TYR A 10 10.74 8.86 12.51
N HIS A 11 11.62 9.80 12.91
CA HIS A 11 11.55 10.51 14.21
C HIS A 11 10.40 11.53 14.30
N ARG A 12 9.71 11.80 13.19
CA ARG A 12 8.58 12.74 13.07
C ARG A 12 7.27 12.04 12.72
N LEU A 13 7.30 10.72 12.49
CA LEU A 13 6.12 9.93 12.19
C LEU A 13 5.33 9.61 13.46
N VAL A 14 4.04 9.86 13.43
CA VAL A 14 3.12 9.54 14.52
C VAL A 14 1.96 8.74 13.94
N ASP A 15 1.70 7.58 14.52
CA ASP A 15 0.52 6.77 14.22
C ASP A 15 -0.64 7.20 15.11
N ILE A 16 -1.75 7.63 14.50
CA ILE A 16 -2.92 8.11 15.22
C ILE A 16 -4.00 7.04 15.20
N ASN A 17 -4.30 6.51 16.37
CA ASN A 17 -5.35 5.55 16.59
C ASN A 17 -6.38 6.11 17.59
N LEU A 18 -7.63 5.70 17.44
CA LEU A 18 -8.66 6.01 18.44
C LEU A 18 -8.61 5.00 19.57
N ALA A 19 -8.91 5.48 20.78
CA ALA A 19 -9.12 4.64 21.94
C ALA A 19 -10.50 4.93 22.52
N ASP A 20 -11.22 3.89 22.91
CA ASP A 20 -12.50 3.97 23.60
C ASP A 20 -12.44 3.09 24.84
N GLU A 21 -12.72 3.65 26.00
CA GLU A 21 -12.66 2.97 27.31
C GLU A 21 -11.38 2.13 27.53
N GLY A 22 -10.23 2.64 27.07
CA GLY A 22 -8.94 1.95 27.16
C GLY A 22 -8.71 0.85 26.13
N ARG A 23 -9.60 0.69 25.14
CA ARG A 23 -9.41 -0.21 23.99
C ARG A 23 -8.99 0.59 22.77
N MET A 24 -7.90 0.15 22.12
CA MET A 24 -7.53 0.69 20.82
C MET A 24 -8.52 0.26 19.75
N LEU A 25 -9.13 1.21 19.07
CA LEU A 25 -10.02 0.94 17.94
C LEU A 25 -9.20 0.72 16.68
N SER A 26 -9.62 -0.22 15.85
CA SER A 26 -8.95 -0.51 14.57
C SER A 26 -9.36 0.50 13.50
N GLY A 27 -8.81 1.70 13.58
CA GLY A 27 -9.01 2.73 12.55
C GLY A 27 -9.55 4.04 13.09
N THR A 28 -9.40 5.06 12.27
CA THR A 28 -9.85 6.43 12.54
C THR A 28 -10.84 6.87 11.46
N PRO A 29 -11.78 7.78 11.76
CA PRO A 29 -12.64 8.38 10.74
C PRO A 29 -11.81 9.06 9.65
N ALA A 30 -12.18 8.87 8.38
CA ALA A 30 -11.46 9.42 7.23
C ALA A 30 -11.25 10.96 7.29
N ILE A 31 -12.20 11.67 7.91
CA ILE A 31 -12.15 13.13 8.07
C ILE A 31 -11.18 13.61 9.17
N LEU A 32 -10.70 12.71 10.03
CA LEU A 32 -9.87 13.10 11.17
C LEU A 32 -8.58 13.79 10.73
N ALA A 33 -7.91 13.25 9.72
CA ALA A 33 -6.66 13.80 9.21
C ALA A 33 -6.82 15.24 8.68
N GLU A 34 -7.89 15.51 7.94
CA GLU A 34 -8.22 16.86 7.44
C GLU A 34 -8.49 17.84 8.58
N LYS A 35 -9.25 17.40 9.60
CA LYS A 35 -9.54 18.24 10.77
C LYS A 35 -8.28 18.55 11.56
N LEU A 36 -7.44 17.55 11.83
CA LEU A 36 -6.18 17.77 12.54
C LEU A 36 -5.27 18.74 11.79
N THR A 37 -5.14 18.61 10.47
CA THR A 37 -4.33 19.53 9.67
C THR A 37 -4.91 20.95 9.67
N LYS A 38 -6.23 21.09 9.70
CA LYS A 38 -6.88 22.41 9.75
C LYS A 38 -6.69 23.10 11.11
N GLU A 39 -6.79 22.35 12.20
CA GLU A 39 -6.72 22.88 13.57
C GLU A 39 -5.28 23.02 14.06
N TYR A 40 -4.39 22.11 13.68
CA TYR A 40 -2.99 22.01 14.14
C TYR A 40 -2.00 22.08 12.99
N GLY A 41 -2.31 22.78 11.90
CA GLY A 41 -1.47 22.84 10.70
C GLY A 41 -0.07 23.45 10.90
N HIS A 42 0.18 24.11 12.01
CA HIS A 42 1.50 24.56 12.43
C HIS A 42 2.35 23.43 13.07
N GLU A 43 1.73 22.33 13.50
CA GLU A 43 2.39 21.16 14.08
C GLU A 43 2.36 19.95 13.13
N VAL A 44 1.29 19.83 12.31
CA VAL A 44 1.08 18.71 11.36
C VAL A 44 1.51 19.15 9.96
N GLU A 45 2.70 18.73 9.56
CA GLU A 45 3.24 19.07 8.24
C GLU A 45 2.56 18.31 7.10
N ALA A 46 2.26 17.03 7.29
CA ALA A 46 1.60 16.18 6.31
C ALA A 46 0.92 14.99 7.00
N TYR A 47 -0.03 14.39 6.33
CA TYR A 47 -0.63 13.13 6.73
C TYR A 47 -0.77 12.17 5.56
N SER A 48 -0.92 10.90 5.85
CA SER A 48 -1.33 9.87 4.91
C SER A 48 -2.31 8.92 5.59
N ARG A 49 -3.28 8.47 4.82
CA ARG A 49 -4.24 7.47 5.27
C ARG A 49 -3.77 6.10 4.79
N VAL A 50 -3.79 5.15 5.71
CA VAL A 50 -3.43 3.77 5.42
C VAL A 50 -4.57 2.88 5.88
N ALA A 51 -5.10 2.05 4.98
CA ALA A 51 -6.05 1.02 5.33
C ALA A 51 -5.38 -0.34 5.16
N TYR A 52 -5.41 -1.14 6.23
CA TYR A 52 -4.86 -2.48 6.19
C TYR A 52 -5.84 -3.42 5.53
N ALA A 53 -5.61 -3.74 4.28
CA ALA A 53 -6.49 -4.56 3.46
C ALA A 53 -6.32 -6.07 3.70
N ARG A 54 -5.31 -6.48 4.47
CA ARG A 54 -4.97 -7.89 4.75
C ARG A 54 -4.78 -8.71 3.47
N GLN A 55 -4.85 -10.03 3.61
CA GLN A 55 -4.69 -10.98 2.51
C GLN A 55 -5.75 -10.78 1.42
N ARG A 56 -5.30 -10.50 0.21
CA ARG A 56 -6.16 -10.31 -0.96
C ARG A 56 -5.76 -11.29 -2.05
N PRO A 57 -6.72 -12.01 -2.64
CA PRO A 57 -6.48 -12.87 -3.78
C PRO A 57 -6.38 -12.05 -5.08
N PHE A 58 -5.35 -12.34 -5.85
CA PHE A 58 -5.12 -11.75 -7.17
C PHE A 58 -4.86 -12.85 -8.19
N ASP A 59 -5.33 -12.61 -9.40
CA ASP A 59 -4.85 -13.27 -10.59
C ASP A 59 -3.76 -12.40 -11.22
N VAL A 60 -2.54 -12.91 -11.32
CA VAL A 60 -1.39 -12.23 -11.92
C VAL A 60 -1.19 -12.74 -13.34
N TYR A 61 -1.06 -11.84 -14.29
CA TYR A 61 -0.82 -12.18 -15.69
C TYR A 61 0.65 -12.06 -16.03
N THR A 62 1.25 -13.18 -16.41
CA THR A 62 2.65 -13.26 -16.85
C THR A 62 2.82 -12.79 -18.30
N ASN A 63 4.07 -12.78 -18.81
CA ASN A 63 4.38 -12.42 -20.18
C ASN A 63 3.65 -13.28 -21.22
N ASP A 64 3.40 -14.54 -20.91
CA ASP A 64 2.69 -15.50 -21.78
C ASP A 64 1.16 -15.44 -21.59
N GLU A 65 0.65 -14.34 -21.02
CA GLU A 65 -0.76 -14.16 -20.65
C GLU A 65 -1.32 -15.27 -19.72
N LYS A 66 -0.42 -16.08 -19.16
CA LYS A 66 -0.81 -17.12 -18.21
C LYS A 66 -1.28 -16.49 -16.91
N LYS A 67 -2.47 -16.84 -16.51
CA LYS A 67 -3.11 -16.44 -15.27
C LYS A 67 -2.63 -17.32 -14.12
N LEU A 68 -2.03 -16.71 -13.10
CA LEU A 68 -1.58 -17.41 -11.89
C LEU A 68 -2.24 -16.81 -10.66
N PRO A 69 -2.94 -17.62 -9.83
CA PRO A 69 -3.56 -17.12 -8.60
C PRO A 69 -2.52 -16.97 -7.49
N TYR A 70 -2.58 -15.83 -6.80
CA TYR A 70 -1.78 -15.53 -5.62
C TYR A 70 -2.62 -14.86 -4.56
N THR A 71 -2.20 -14.97 -3.30
CA THR A 71 -2.74 -14.19 -2.18
C THR A 71 -1.59 -13.34 -1.63
N PHE A 72 -1.83 -12.03 -1.50
CA PHE A 72 -0.85 -11.06 -1.01
C PHE A 72 -1.33 -10.33 0.23
N GLU A 73 -0.39 -9.97 1.09
CA GLU A 73 -0.61 -8.99 2.16
C GLU A 73 -0.64 -7.59 1.55
N CYS A 74 -1.79 -6.94 1.63
CA CYS A 74 -2.04 -5.66 0.98
C CYS A 74 -2.31 -4.54 1.97
N ILE A 75 -1.90 -3.32 1.61
CA ILE A 75 -2.40 -2.07 2.20
C ILE A 75 -2.95 -1.17 1.11
N GLU A 76 -3.98 -0.42 1.45
CA GLU A 76 -4.47 0.68 0.62
C GLU A 76 -3.89 1.98 1.17
N VAL A 77 -3.31 2.79 0.30
CA VAL A 77 -2.63 4.03 0.67
C VAL A 77 -3.09 5.19 -0.20
N ASP A 78 -3.04 6.40 0.35
CA ASP A 78 -3.28 7.58 -0.46
C ASP A 78 -2.00 8.06 -1.17
N SER A 79 -2.16 9.05 -2.07
CA SER A 79 -1.05 9.60 -2.85
C SER A 79 0.03 10.29 -2.01
N PHE A 80 -0.24 10.58 -0.74
CA PHE A 80 0.69 11.22 0.18
C PHE A 80 1.60 10.25 0.92
N PHE A 81 1.33 8.95 0.85
CA PHE A 81 2.13 7.91 1.51
C PHE A 81 3.63 8.06 1.26
N ASN A 82 4.02 8.31 0.02
CA ASN A 82 5.44 8.49 -0.35
C ASN A 82 6.12 9.69 0.34
N ARG A 83 5.38 10.72 0.70
CA ARG A 83 5.95 11.90 1.39
C ARG A 83 6.36 11.58 2.81
N LEU A 84 5.64 10.66 3.45
CA LEU A 84 5.86 10.27 4.83
C LEU A 84 6.87 9.12 4.93
N PHE A 85 6.69 8.09 4.13
CA PHE A 85 7.43 6.83 4.25
C PHE A 85 8.61 6.70 3.29
N THR A 86 8.69 7.54 2.25
CA THR A 86 9.83 7.63 1.31
C THR A 86 10.43 6.27 0.91
N PRO A 87 9.63 5.29 0.44
CA PRO A 87 10.13 3.97 0.09
C PRO A 87 11.13 4.05 -1.06
N THR A 88 12.19 3.26 -1.00
CA THR A 88 13.19 3.21 -2.08
C THR A 88 12.62 2.50 -3.30
N VAL A 89 12.47 3.22 -4.40
CA VAL A 89 12.00 2.66 -5.68
C VAL A 89 13.16 1.94 -6.38
N VAL A 90 12.94 0.69 -6.78
CA VAL A 90 13.90 -0.17 -7.49
C VAL A 90 13.62 -0.17 -8.99
N ALA A 91 12.34 -0.12 -9.38
CA ALA A 91 11.91 -0.07 -10.79
C ALA A 91 10.60 0.73 -10.91
N GLY A 92 10.35 1.31 -12.08
CA GLY A 92 9.15 2.11 -12.33
C GLY A 92 9.18 3.46 -11.64
N SER A 93 8.01 3.98 -11.28
CA SER A 93 7.87 5.32 -10.68
C SER A 93 6.75 5.38 -9.67
N TRP A 94 7.06 5.73 -8.42
CA TRP A 94 6.06 6.01 -7.41
C TRP A 94 5.14 7.17 -7.81
N ARG A 95 5.72 8.22 -8.42
CA ARG A 95 4.93 9.36 -8.88
C ARG A 95 3.87 8.94 -9.90
N VAL A 96 4.21 8.05 -10.82
CA VAL A 96 3.24 7.52 -11.80
C VAL A 96 2.19 6.70 -11.07
N ALA A 97 2.58 5.81 -10.16
CA ALA A 97 1.64 5.00 -9.38
C ALA A 97 0.63 5.86 -8.61
N ALA A 98 1.11 6.91 -7.90
CA ALA A 98 0.28 7.75 -7.05
C ALA A 98 -0.82 8.54 -7.80
N TYR A 99 -0.66 8.75 -9.10
CA TYR A 99 -1.61 9.52 -9.92
C TYR A 99 -2.26 8.71 -11.04
N THR A 100 -1.97 7.42 -11.14
CA THR A 100 -2.58 6.54 -12.14
C THR A 100 -3.70 5.74 -11.49
N PRO A 101 -4.94 5.84 -11.97
CA PRO A 101 -6.04 5.02 -11.47
C PRO A 101 -5.73 3.52 -11.58
N ASN A 102 -6.10 2.76 -10.57
CA ASN A 102 -5.86 1.32 -10.51
C ASN A 102 -4.37 0.94 -10.67
N ALA A 103 -3.46 1.78 -10.19
CA ALA A 103 -2.06 1.43 -10.06
C ALA A 103 -1.82 0.62 -8.80
N VAL A 104 -0.82 -0.27 -8.85
CA VAL A 104 -0.27 -0.92 -7.65
C VAL A 104 1.24 -0.77 -7.63
N VAL A 105 1.77 -0.76 -6.41
CA VAL A 105 3.20 -0.85 -6.13
C VAL A 105 3.44 -2.17 -5.41
N ILE A 106 4.46 -2.91 -5.82
CA ILE A 106 4.82 -4.20 -5.20
C ILE A 106 6.23 -4.13 -4.60
N THR A 107 6.50 -5.00 -3.65
CA THR A 107 7.85 -5.12 -3.08
C THR A 107 8.78 -5.89 -4.01
N GLU A 108 10.08 -5.73 -3.81
CA GLU A 108 11.12 -6.40 -4.61
C GLU A 108 11.03 -7.93 -4.48
N SER A 109 10.77 -8.45 -3.29
CA SER A 109 10.58 -9.89 -3.07
C SER A 109 9.34 -10.40 -3.82
N THR A 110 8.25 -9.64 -3.81
CA THR A 110 7.04 -9.97 -4.58
C THR A 110 7.32 -9.94 -6.08
N ALA A 111 8.03 -8.91 -6.57
CA ALA A 111 8.41 -8.84 -7.98
C ALA A 111 9.24 -10.06 -8.41
N ARG A 112 10.26 -10.45 -7.63
CA ARG A 112 11.09 -11.64 -7.91
C ARG A 112 10.31 -12.96 -7.87
N LYS A 113 9.31 -13.05 -7.00
CA LYS A 113 8.42 -14.21 -6.92
C LYS A 113 7.55 -14.37 -8.18
N LEU A 114 7.17 -13.25 -8.79
CA LEU A 114 6.24 -13.21 -9.93
C LEU A 114 6.96 -13.15 -11.28
N PHE A 115 8.09 -12.46 -11.34
CA PHE A 115 8.83 -12.15 -12.57
C PHE A 115 10.33 -12.33 -12.33
N PRO A 116 11.10 -12.85 -13.31
CA PRO A 116 12.55 -13.07 -13.17
C PRO A 116 13.34 -11.79 -12.86
N TYR A 117 12.89 -10.65 -13.41
CA TYR A 117 13.54 -9.34 -13.26
C TYR A 117 12.54 -8.28 -12.84
N ASN A 118 12.94 -7.39 -11.92
CA ASN A 118 12.06 -6.34 -11.38
C ASN A 118 11.49 -5.42 -12.47
N GLN A 119 12.26 -5.10 -13.51
CA GLN A 119 11.82 -4.28 -14.65
C GLN A 119 10.68 -4.92 -15.44
N GLU A 120 10.65 -6.24 -15.52
CA GLU A 120 9.60 -6.98 -16.22
C GLU A 120 8.25 -6.91 -15.49
N ALA A 121 8.23 -6.55 -14.21
CA ALA A 121 7.00 -6.38 -13.45
C ALA A 121 6.21 -5.14 -13.90
N ILE A 122 6.91 -4.09 -14.37
CA ILE A 122 6.27 -2.81 -14.71
C ILE A 122 5.34 -2.98 -15.91
N GLY A 123 4.11 -2.45 -15.77
CA GLY A 123 3.06 -2.56 -16.79
C GLY A 123 2.29 -3.88 -16.76
N LYS A 124 2.68 -4.85 -15.93
CA LYS A 124 1.95 -6.11 -15.82
C LYS A 124 0.62 -5.92 -15.08
N ARG A 125 -0.33 -6.77 -15.45
CA ARG A 125 -1.69 -6.74 -14.93
C ARG A 125 -1.85 -7.69 -13.75
N MET A 126 -2.50 -7.19 -12.71
CA MET A 126 -2.98 -7.96 -11.57
C MET A 126 -4.48 -7.72 -11.40
N VAL A 127 -5.28 -8.77 -11.27
CA VAL A 127 -6.72 -8.66 -11.07
C VAL A 127 -7.07 -9.14 -9.66
N MET A 128 -7.55 -8.23 -8.81
CA MET A 128 -8.05 -8.59 -7.50
C MET A 128 -9.41 -9.27 -7.65
N THR A 129 -9.51 -10.52 -7.22
CA THR A 129 -10.67 -11.38 -7.44
C THR A 129 -11.66 -11.39 -6.28
N SER A 130 -11.28 -10.85 -5.10
CA SER A 130 -12.20 -10.72 -3.98
C SER A 130 -12.91 -9.38 -3.96
N LYS A 131 -14.16 -9.39 -3.46
CA LYS A 131 -14.88 -8.15 -3.16
C LYS A 131 -14.13 -7.35 -2.09
N ILE A 132 -13.86 -6.09 -2.37
CA ILE A 132 -13.39 -5.16 -1.34
C ILE A 132 -14.62 -4.73 -0.55
N TRP A 133 -14.57 -4.86 0.77
CA TRP A 133 -15.67 -4.44 1.67
C TRP A 133 -16.08 -2.98 1.47
N SER A 134 -15.14 -2.13 1.04
CA SER A 134 -15.32 -0.67 0.89
C SER A 134 -15.78 -0.22 -0.51
N SER A 135 -15.84 -1.10 -1.51
CA SER A 135 -16.25 -0.71 -2.87
C SER A 135 -17.67 -1.17 -3.20
N PRO A 136 -18.64 -0.24 -3.30
CA PRO A 136 -20.00 -0.58 -3.71
C PRO A 136 -20.13 -0.97 -5.20
N LYS A 137 -19.04 -0.90 -5.99
CA LYS A 137 -19.05 -1.10 -7.45
C LYS A 137 -18.69 -2.53 -7.90
N THR A 138 -18.35 -3.44 -7.00
CA THR A 138 -18.13 -4.83 -7.39
C THR A 138 -19.45 -5.59 -7.35
N THR A 139 -20.14 -5.64 -8.49
CA THR A 139 -21.24 -6.58 -8.68
C THR A 139 -20.71 -8.02 -8.72
N PRO A 140 -21.50 -9.04 -8.38
CA PRO A 140 -21.08 -10.44 -8.40
C PRO A 140 -20.51 -10.92 -9.75
N ASP A 141 -20.88 -10.25 -10.83
CA ASP A 141 -20.48 -10.56 -12.22
C ASP A 141 -19.31 -9.73 -12.74
N SER A 142 -18.81 -8.74 -12.00
CA SER A 142 -17.61 -8.01 -12.41
C SER A 142 -16.38 -8.88 -12.11
N GLY A 143 -15.66 -9.27 -13.14
CA GLY A 143 -14.47 -10.14 -13.12
C GLY A 143 -13.28 -9.63 -12.28
N GLY A 144 -13.55 -8.94 -11.17
CA GLY A 144 -12.56 -8.35 -10.28
C GLY A 144 -12.13 -6.93 -10.69
N ILE A 145 -11.25 -6.33 -9.87
CA ILE A 145 -10.65 -5.02 -10.16
C ILE A 145 -9.27 -5.25 -10.78
N SER A 146 -9.10 -4.72 -11.99
CA SER A 146 -7.82 -4.81 -12.70
C SER A 146 -6.89 -3.67 -12.27
N TYR A 147 -5.69 -4.02 -11.88
CA TYR A 147 -4.61 -3.12 -11.51
C TYR A 147 -3.42 -3.29 -12.44
N THR A 148 -2.59 -2.24 -12.56
CA THR A 148 -1.33 -2.27 -13.30
C THR A 148 -0.17 -1.96 -12.37
N ILE A 149 0.88 -2.77 -12.41
CA ILE A 149 2.10 -2.54 -11.62
C ILE A 149 2.84 -1.34 -12.20
N GLN A 150 3.00 -0.28 -11.41
CA GLN A 150 3.66 0.97 -11.81
C GLN A 150 4.98 1.23 -11.11
N ALA A 151 5.23 0.57 -9.98
CA ALA A 151 6.51 0.64 -9.30
C ALA A 151 6.82 -0.64 -8.54
N VAL A 152 8.12 -0.88 -8.37
CA VAL A 152 8.69 -1.87 -7.46
C VAL A 152 9.51 -1.12 -6.42
N ILE A 153 9.29 -1.39 -5.14
CA ILE A 153 10.03 -0.80 -4.02
C ILE A 153 10.86 -1.86 -3.30
N LYS A 154 11.91 -1.44 -2.61
CA LYS A 154 12.62 -2.34 -1.71
C LYS A 154 11.68 -2.89 -0.65
N ASP A 155 11.97 -4.12 -0.21
CA ASP A 155 11.25 -4.72 0.91
C ASP A 155 11.37 -3.83 2.15
N ILE A 156 10.26 -3.70 2.87
CA ILE A 156 10.24 -2.94 4.12
C ILE A 156 10.86 -3.82 5.20
N PRO A 157 11.87 -3.34 5.92
CA PRO A 157 12.54 -4.13 6.95
C PRO A 157 11.60 -4.54 8.08
N ALA A 158 11.84 -5.71 8.67
CA ALA A 158 11.03 -6.23 9.77
C ALA A 158 11.11 -5.41 11.07
N ASN A 159 12.08 -4.49 11.20
CA ASN A 159 12.27 -3.64 12.38
C ASN A 159 11.51 -2.30 12.32
N VAL A 160 10.41 -2.22 11.57
CA VAL A 160 9.49 -1.08 11.60
C VAL A 160 8.52 -1.21 12.78
N SER A 161 8.15 -0.07 13.39
CA SER A 161 7.21 -0.05 14.53
C SER A 161 5.79 -0.39 14.11
N MET A 162 5.42 0.03 12.90
CA MET A 162 4.10 -0.22 12.33
C MET A 162 3.98 -1.67 11.87
N ASN A 163 3.36 -2.50 12.70
CA ASN A 163 3.25 -3.95 12.48
C ASN A 163 2.68 -4.33 11.10
N PHE A 164 1.75 -3.54 10.59
CA PHE A 164 1.12 -3.79 9.29
C PHE A 164 2.09 -3.64 8.11
N MET A 165 3.21 -2.91 8.27
CA MET A 165 4.20 -2.74 7.21
C MET A 165 5.20 -3.90 7.09
N ARG A 166 5.34 -4.73 8.12
CA ARG A 166 6.38 -5.78 8.17
C ARG A 166 6.21 -6.89 7.15
N THR A 167 4.98 -7.11 6.70
CA THR A 167 4.63 -8.24 5.82
C THR A 167 4.01 -7.79 4.50
N ILE A 168 4.04 -6.49 4.20
CA ILE A 168 3.41 -5.97 3.00
C ILE A 168 4.10 -6.48 1.75
N GLU A 169 3.30 -6.95 0.81
CA GLU A 169 3.69 -7.40 -0.52
C GLU A 169 3.19 -6.44 -1.60
N VAL A 170 2.00 -5.82 -1.41
CA VAL A 170 1.32 -4.97 -2.40
C VAL A 170 0.72 -3.73 -1.74
N LEU A 171 0.97 -2.57 -2.34
CA LEU A 171 0.35 -1.28 -2.00
C LEU A 171 -0.60 -0.88 -3.15
N ILE A 172 -1.84 -0.49 -2.79
CA ILE A 172 -2.93 -0.16 -3.71
C ILE A 172 -3.29 1.31 -3.57
#